data_88465cfa3187d0417d44f93570fba52d
#
_entry.id   88465cfa3187d0417d44f93570fba52d
#
_cell.length_a   1.000
_cell.length_b   1.000
_cell.length_c   1.000
_cell.angle_alpha   90.00
_cell.angle_beta   90.00
_cell.angle_gamma   90.00
#
_symmetry.space_group_name_H-M   'P 1'
#
loop_
_entity.id
_entity.type
_entity.pdbx_description
1 polymer ?
#
loop_
_entity_poly.entity_id
_entity_poly.type
_entity_poly.pdbx_seq_one_letter_code
_entity_poly.pdbx_strand_id
1 'polypeptide(L)'
;MIVKDDAGNDVFLIVGKWGRLGDMMTVYSMSGERLVEAKQTLLSVFPKFSLHKNGQYIGSIKKQGGLRGLRKPYVIVTKFNWLITGDYEKRRFTVRHIAKKIMTIEKTISYSGDFYILNIENEDHAAIACVLAVLLDHYVHKKNARWKEYKQEKYSLGLIHSVLLRFKPIKCEK
;
A
#
# COMPACT_ATOMS: atom_id res chain seq x y z
N MET A 1 5.53 8.18 8.91
CA MET A 1 5.70 6.73 9.07
C MET A 1 7.04 6.35 8.49
N ILE A 2 7.84 5.61 9.24
CA ILE A 2 9.18 5.18 8.80
C ILE A 2 9.11 3.77 8.26
N VAL A 3 9.86 3.49 7.22
CA VAL A 3 10.04 2.18 6.59
C VAL A 3 11.46 1.71 6.87
N LYS A 4 11.58 0.48 7.35
CA LYS A 4 12.88 -0.14 7.69
C LYS A 4 13.17 -1.32 6.77
N ASP A 5 14.44 -1.60 6.56
CA ASP A 5 14.89 -2.85 5.93
C ASP A 5 15.01 -4.01 6.94
N ASP A 6 15.41 -5.18 6.47
CA ASP A 6 15.62 -6.36 7.32
C ASP A 6 16.76 -6.20 8.35
N ALA A 7 17.69 -5.29 8.11
CA ALA A 7 18.77 -4.95 9.02
C ALA A 7 18.33 -3.92 10.09
N GLY A 8 17.11 -3.36 9.96
CA GLY A 8 16.57 -2.35 10.85
C GLY A 8 16.94 -0.92 10.50
N ASN A 9 17.58 -0.68 9.36
CA ASN A 9 17.93 0.67 8.90
C ASN A 9 16.68 1.38 8.35
N ASP A 10 16.59 2.67 8.57
CA ASP A 10 15.55 3.52 8.00
C ASP A 10 15.82 3.73 6.50
N VAL A 11 14.88 3.32 5.63
CA VAL A 11 15.04 3.40 4.16
C VAL A 11 14.13 4.43 3.52
N PHE A 12 12.90 4.57 4.02
CA PHE A 12 11.95 5.54 3.49
C PHE A 12 11.17 6.25 4.61
N LEU A 13 10.76 7.47 4.29
CA LEU A 13 9.78 8.23 5.05
C LEU A 13 8.49 8.35 4.24
N ILE A 14 7.36 7.92 4.82
CA ILE A 14 6.04 8.09 4.21
C ILE A 14 5.29 9.22 4.92
N VAL A 15 4.85 10.20 4.15
CA VAL A 15 4.02 11.32 4.60
C VAL A 15 2.67 11.24 3.93
N GLY A 16 1.59 11.20 4.72
CA GLY A 16 0.21 11.16 4.24
C GLY A 16 -0.55 12.42 4.67
N LYS A 17 -1.37 12.93 3.77
CA LYS A 17 -2.37 13.96 4.04
C LYS A 17 -3.75 13.39 3.70
N TRP A 18 -4.58 13.24 4.72
CA TRP A 18 -5.94 12.71 4.60
C TRP A 18 -6.93 13.84 4.82
N GLY A 19 -7.84 14.09 3.87
CA GLY A 19 -8.73 15.24 4.02
C GLY A 19 -9.87 15.31 3.01
N ARG A 20 -10.71 16.34 3.18
CA ARG A 20 -11.91 16.55 2.36
C ARG A 20 -11.61 16.82 0.88
N LEU A 21 -10.45 17.37 0.55
CA LEU A 21 -10.05 17.72 -0.82
C LEU A 21 -9.27 16.60 -1.54
N GLY A 22 -9.33 15.38 -1.02
CA GLY A 22 -8.64 14.22 -1.54
C GLY A 22 -7.43 13.83 -0.71
N ASP A 23 -7.22 12.52 -0.66
CA ASP A 23 -6.11 11.92 0.07
C ASP A 23 -4.84 11.99 -0.79
N MET A 24 -3.72 12.32 -0.17
CA MET A 24 -2.40 12.36 -0.81
C MET A 24 -1.38 11.68 0.07
N MET A 25 -0.46 10.96 -0.55
CA MET A 25 0.64 10.31 0.14
C MET A 25 1.91 10.42 -0.68
N THR A 26 3.02 10.65 0.00
CA THR A 26 4.34 10.77 -0.63
C THR A 26 5.34 9.88 0.11
N VAL A 27 6.14 9.15 -0.65
CA VAL A 27 7.28 8.36 -0.16
C VAL A 27 8.55 9.13 -0.49
N TYR A 28 9.35 9.36 0.53
CA TYR A 28 10.67 10.01 0.43
C TYR A 28 11.77 9.02 0.77
N SER A 29 12.95 9.20 0.15
CA SER A 29 14.18 8.60 0.65
C SER A 29 14.59 9.25 1.98
N MET A 30 15.51 8.66 2.71
CA MET A 30 16.04 9.27 3.93
C MET A 30 16.90 10.52 3.66
N SER A 31 17.32 10.74 2.40
CA SER A 31 17.95 12.00 1.96
C SER A 31 16.96 13.12 1.63
N GLY A 32 15.64 12.84 1.72
CA GLY A 32 14.57 13.80 1.44
C GLY A 32 14.14 13.86 -0.04
N GLU A 33 14.66 12.99 -0.90
CA GLU A 33 14.21 12.90 -2.29
C GLU A 33 12.80 12.31 -2.37
N ARG A 34 11.93 12.91 -3.17
CA ARG A 34 10.57 12.42 -3.41
C ARG A 34 10.58 11.29 -4.44
N LEU A 35 10.35 10.06 -3.98
CA LEU A 35 10.41 8.86 -4.81
C LEU A 35 9.10 8.59 -5.55
N VAL A 36 7.97 8.62 -4.83
CA VAL A 36 6.63 8.37 -5.39
C VAL A 36 5.60 9.21 -4.65
N GLU A 37 4.68 9.77 -5.41
CA GLU A 37 3.51 10.48 -4.90
C GLU A 37 2.23 9.82 -5.39
N ALA A 38 1.29 9.58 -4.49
CA ALA A 38 -0.05 9.06 -4.79
C ALA A 38 -1.09 10.13 -4.45
N LYS A 39 -1.92 10.52 -5.43
CA LYS A 39 -3.00 11.49 -5.27
C LYS A 39 -4.35 10.85 -5.56
N GLN A 40 -5.30 11.02 -4.66
CA GLN A 40 -6.67 10.55 -4.88
C GLN A 40 -7.32 11.31 -6.02
N THR A 41 -7.92 10.58 -6.95
CA THR A 41 -8.77 11.15 -7.99
C THR A 41 -10.16 11.38 -7.40
N LEU A 42 -10.58 12.63 -7.31
CA LEU A 42 -11.94 13.01 -6.90
C LEU A 42 -12.94 12.57 -7.97
N LEU A 43 -14.21 12.42 -7.60
CA LEU A 43 -15.32 12.06 -8.49
C LEU A 43 -15.21 10.66 -9.12
N SER A 44 -14.48 9.75 -8.52
CA SER A 44 -14.45 8.35 -8.96
C SER A 44 -15.42 7.50 -8.11
N VAL A 45 -16.24 6.68 -8.77
CA VAL A 45 -17.18 5.74 -8.10
C VAL A 45 -16.45 4.79 -7.16
N PHE A 46 -15.26 4.34 -7.55
CA PHE A 46 -14.37 3.56 -6.69
C PHE A 46 -13.11 4.37 -6.38
N PRO A 47 -12.53 4.19 -5.18
CA PRO A 47 -11.28 4.85 -4.83
C PRO A 47 -10.21 4.60 -5.90
N LYS A 48 -9.66 5.69 -6.42
CA LYS A 48 -8.60 5.70 -7.43
C LYS A 48 -7.52 6.69 -7.01
N PHE A 49 -6.26 6.28 -7.15
CA PHE A 49 -5.10 7.15 -6.93
C PHE A 49 -4.24 7.18 -8.17
N SER A 50 -3.83 8.37 -8.58
CA SER A 50 -2.79 8.55 -9.59
C SER A 50 -1.42 8.49 -8.93
N LEU A 51 -0.49 7.77 -9.56
CA LEU A 51 0.90 7.66 -9.12
C LEU A 51 1.78 8.57 -9.97
N HIS A 52 2.67 9.30 -9.31
CA HIS A 52 3.64 10.18 -9.94
C HIS A 52 5.04 9.93 -9.39
N LYS A 53 6.04 9.97 -10.27
CA LYS A 53 7.47 9.97 -9.94
C LYS A 53 8.10 11.16 -10.66
N ASN A 54 8.81 12.02 -9.93
CA ASN A 54 9.41 13.25 -10.48
C ASN A 54 8.40 14.14 -11.24
N GLY A 55 7.16 14.23 -10.72
CA GLY A 55 6.07 14.97 -11.38
C GLY A 55 5.41 14.26 -12.57
N GLN A 56 6.00 13.19 -13.10
CA GLN A 56 5.45 12.45 -14.23
C GLN A 56 4.47 11.37 -13.77
N TYR A 57 3.36 11.23 -14.49
CA TYR A 57 2.37 10.21 -14.25
C TYR A 57 2.91 8.82 -14.65
N ILE A 58 3.03 7.92 -13.66
CA ILE A 58 3.55 6.56 -13.84
C ILE A 58 2.47 5.48 -13.77
N GLY A 59 1.23 5.81 -13.42
CA GLY A 59 0.13 4.85 -13.36
C GLY A 59 -0.96 5.24 -12.38
N SER A 60 -1.90 4.33 -12.15
CA SER A 60 -2.97 4.52 -11.16
C SER A 60 -3.24 3.25 -10.38
N ILE A 61 -3.55 3.40 -9.11
CA ILE A 61 -4.10 2.35 -8.25
C ILE A 61 -5.63 2.47 -8.29
N LYS A 62 -6.32 1.41 -8.68
CA LYS A 62 -7.78 1.36 -8.80
C LYS A 62 -8.32 0.17 -8.04
N LYS A 63 -9.25 0.41 -7.12
CA LYS A 63 -10.05 -0.66 -6.51
C LYS A 63 -11.19 -1.02 -7.45
N GLN A 64 -11.40 -2.31 -7.65
CA GLN A 64 -12.50 -2.85 -8.45
C GLN A 64 -13.43 -3.68 -7.56
N GLY A 65 -14.72 -3.67 -7.86
CA GLY A 65 -15.67 -4.64 -7.32
C GLY A 65 -15.33 -6.05 -7.79
N GLY A 66 -15.86 -7.08 -7.10
CA GLY A 66 -15.68 -8.45 -7.56
C GLY A 66 -16.29 -8.66 -8.95
N LEU A 67 -15.53 -9.27 -9.86
CA LEU A 67 -16.02 -9.76 -11.14
C LEU A 67 -16.66 -11.16 -10.99
N ARG A 68 -17.47 -11.57 -11.98
CA ARG A 68 -17.91 -12.97 -12.11
C ARG A 68 -16.67 -13.88 -12.06
N GLY A 69 -16.55 -14.71 -11.01
CA GLY A 69 -15.36 -15.54 -10.74
C GLY A 69 -14.41 -15.01 -9.68
N LEU A 70 -14.35 -13.70 -9.44
CA LEU A 70 -13.62 -13.10 -8.32
C LEU A 70 -14.64 -12.57 -7.31
N ARG A 71 -14.98 -13.40 -6.33
CA ARG A 71 -15.99 -13.03 -5.30
C ARG A 71 -15.55 -11.87 -4.39
N LYS A 72 -14.24 -11.60 -4.29
CA LYS A 72 -13.66 -10.56 -3.43
C LYS A 72 -13.20 -9.37 -4.25
N PRO A 73 -13.26 -8.14 -3.70
CA PRO A 73 -12.67 -6.96 -4.34
C PRO A 73 -11.18 -7.18 -4.61
N TYR A 74 -10.69 -6.59 -5.68
CA TYR A 74 -9.29 -6.61 -6.05
C TYR A 74 -8.81 -5.20 -6.41
N VAL A 75 -7.50 -5.01 -6.46
CA VAL A 75 -6.88 -3.74 -6.81
C VAL A 75 -5.99 -3.93 -8.04
N ILE A 76 -6.02 -2.98 -8.96
CA ILE A 76 -5.17 -2.96 -10.15
C ILE A 76 -4.24 -1.76 -10.06
N VAL A 77 -2.95 -1.96 -10.40
CA VAL A 77 -2.01 -0.88 -10.67
C VAL A 77 -1.80 -0.82 -12.18
N THR A 78 -2.39 0.20 -12.81
CA THR A 78 -2.30 0.41 -14.26
C THR A 78 -0.88 0.82 -14.67
N LYS A 79 -0.51 0.59 -15.92
CA LYS A 79 0.83 0.74 -16.51
C LYS A 79 1.88 -0.25 -15.97
N PHE A 80 1.73 -0.77 -14.76
CA PHE A 80 2.54 -1.86 -14.22
C PHE A 80 1.91 -3.22 -14.49
N ASN A 81 0.65 -3.28 -14.92
CA ASN A 81 -0.12 -4.51 -15.10
C ASN A 81 -0.13 -5.40 -13.84
N TRP A 82 -0.18 -4.76 -12.67
CA TRP A 82 -0.22 -5.48 -11.41
C TRP A 82 -1.65 -5.72 -10.97
N LEU A 83 -1.91 -6.97 -10.58
CA LEU A 83 -3.15 -7.40 -9.94
C LEU A 83 -2.85 -7.71 -8.47
N ILE A 84 -3.61 -7.07 -7.58
CA ILE A 84 -3.52 -7.27 -6.14
C ILE A 84 -4.78 -7.98 -5.69
N THR A 85 -4.60 -9.16 -5.14
CA THR A 85 -5.66 -9.99 -4.56
C THR A 85 -5.27 -10.38 -3.14
N GLY A 86 -6.25 -10.69 -2.30
CA GLY A 86 -5.91 -11.14 -0.94
C GLY A 86 -7.10 -11.20 -0.02
N ASP A 87 -6.79 -11.41 1.24
CA ASP A 87 -7.73 -11.46 2.34
C ASP A 87 -7.69 -10.14 3.10
N TYR A 88 -8.76 -9.34 2.96
CA TYR A 88 -8.88 -8.05 3.63
C TYR A 88 -9.06 -8.19 5.15
N GLU A 89 -9.61 -9.29 5.64
CA GLU A 89 -9.79 -9.53 7.08
C GLU A 89 -8.47 -9.91 7.72
N LYS A 90 -7.72 -10.81 7.08
CA LYS A 90 -6.38 -11.24 7.52
C LYS A 90 -5.29 -10.24 7.12
N ARG A 91 -5.62 -9.21 6.32
CA ARG A 91 -4.70 -8.18 5.84
C ARG A 91 -3.45 -8.78 5.17
N ARG A 92 -3.69 -9.81 4.34
CA ARG A 92 -2.67 -10.50 3.55
C ARG A 92 -2.99 -10.36 2.08
N PHE A 93 -2.06 -9.78 1.33
CA PHE A 93 -2.24 -9.50 -0.08
C PHE A 93 -1.07 -10.05 -0.89
N THR A 94 -1.38 -10.46 -2.12
CA THR A 94 -0.40 -10.89 -3.10
C THR A 94 -0.51 -9.99 -4.32
N VAL A 95 0.61 -9.47 -4.76
CA VAL A 95 0.73 -8.69 -6.00
C VAL A 95 1.32 -9.58 -7.09
N ARG A 96 0.65 -9.61 -8.23
CA ARG A 96 1.09 -10.36 -9.41
C ARG A 96 1.25 -9.42 -10.60
N HIS A 97 2.30 -9.65 -11.36
CA HIS A 97 2.45 -9.12 -12.71
C HIS A 97 2.12 -10.27 -13.68
N ILE A 98 0.98 -10.16 -14.36
CA ILE A 98 0.40 -11.25 -15.16
C ILE A 98 0.19 -12.49 -14.26
N ALA A 99 0.93 -13.56 -14.44
CA ALA A 99 0.87 -14.78 -13.61
C ALA A 99 1.94 -14.83 -12.49
N LYS A 100 3.04 -14.07 -12.63
CA LYS A 100 4.17 -14.12 -11.70
C LYS A 100 3.84 -13.35 -10.42
N LYS A 101 4.05 -13.98 -9.26
CA LYS A 101 4.01 -13.29 -7.97
C LYS A 101 5.28 -12.46 -7.82
N ILE A 102 5.12 -11.16 -7.62
CA ILE A 102 6.24 -10.21 -7.50
C ILE A 102 6.37 -9.60 -6.10
N MET A 103 5.30 -9.68 -5.29
CA MET A 103 5.29 -9.07 -3.97
C MET A 103 4.23 -9.71 -3.07
N THR A 104 4.48 -9.74 -1.77
CA THR A 104 3.46 -9.97 -0.73
C THR A 104 3.43 -8.82 0.26
N ILE A 105 2.25 -8.52 0.78
CA ILE A 105 1.98 -7.49 1.77
C ILE A 105 1.21 -8.16 2.91
N GLU A 106 1.78 -8.19 4.10
CA GLU A 106 1.17 -8.83 5.26
C GLU A 106 1.21 -7.90 6.47
N LYS A 107 0.09 -7.76 7.16
CA LYS A 107 0.04 -7.04 8.43
C LYS A 107 0.39 -7.98 9.57
N THR A 108 1.28 -7.53 10.42
CA THR A 108 1.65 -8.22 11.66
C THR A 108 1.31 -7.32 12.84
N ILE A 109 0.74 -7.94 13.89
CA ILE A 109 0.40 -7.29 15.15
C ILE A 109 1.47 -7.68 16.15
N SER A 110 2.10 -6.69 16.79
CA SER A 110 3.12 -6.88 17.80
C SER A 110 2.78 -6.06 19.05
N TYR A 111 3.41 -6.38 20.18
CA TYR A 111 3.32 -5.57 21.41
C TYR A 111 3.80 -4.14 21.22
N SER A 112 4.72 -3.90 20.27
CA SER A 112 5.25 -2.59 19.91
C SER A 112 4.38 -1.80 18.90
N GLY A 113 3.25 -2.38 18.48
CA GLY A 113 2.33 -1.80 17.50
C GLY A 113 2.18 -2.63 16.23
N ASP A 114 1.29 -2.19 15.37
CA ASP A 114 0.99 -2.82 14.10
C ASP A 114 2.00 -2.39 13.03
N PHE A 115 2.50 -3.33 12.23
CA PHE A 115 3.36 -3.04 11.09
C PHE A 115 3.06 -3.94 9.90
N TYR A 116 3.49 -3.52 8.72
CA TYR A 116 3.40 -4.29 7.49
C TYR A 116 4.76 -4.87 7.11
N ILE A 117 4.78 -6.14 6.75
CA ILE A 117 5.92 -6.81 6.13
C ILE A 117 5.67 -6.86 4.62
N LEU A 118 6.59 -6.29 3.85
CA LEU A 118 6.57 -6.27 2.40
C LEU A 118 7.71 -7.14 1.88
N ASN A 119 7.39 -8.31 1.31
CA ASN A 119 8.40 -9.12 0.62
C ASN A 119 8.36 -8.77 -0.86
N ILE A 120 9.44 -8.22 -1.39
CA ILE A 120 9.52 -7.62 -2.72
C ILE A 120 10.63 -8.31 -3.51
N GLU A 121 10.37 -8.63 -4.79
CA GLU A 121 11.38 -9.26 -5.66
C GLU A 121 12.34 -8.23 -6.28
N ASN A 122 11.87 -7.01 -6.57
CA ASN A 122 12.65 -5.93 -7.19
C ASN A 122 12.57 -4.67 -6.35
N GLU A 123 13.72 -4.16 -5.94
CA GLU A 123 13.87 -2.96 -5.10
C GLU A 123 13.28 -1.69 -5.74
N ASP A 124 13.31 -1.58 -7.07
CA ASP A 124 12.71 -0.46 -7.80
C ASP A 124 11.22 -0.29 -7.51
N HIS A 125 10.58 -1.35 -7.06
CA HIS A 125 9.16 -1.36 -6.71
C HIS A 125 8.89 -1.01 -5.25
N ALA A 126 9.91 -0.86 -4.40
CA ALA A 126 9.77 -0.71 -2.96
C ALA A 126 8.93 0.52 -2.57
N ALA A 127 9.18 1.67 -3.19
CA ALA A 127 8.41 2.89 -2.89
C ALA A 127 6.92 2.75 -3.26
N ILE A 128 6.61 2.07 -4.39
CA ILE A 128 5.21 1.80 -4.78
C ILE A 128 4.59 0.76 -3.85
N ALA A 129 5.35 -0.24 -3.40
CA ALA A 129 4.90 -1.24 -2.43
C ALA A 129 4.47 -0.59 -1.11
N CYS A 130 5.23 0.40 -0.63
CA CYS A 130 4.89 1.19 0.55
C CYS A 130 3.56 1.93 0.36
N VAL A 131 3.37 2.58 -0.79
CA VAL A 131 2.09 3.22 -1.15
C VAL A 131 0.95 2.21 -1.11
N LEU A 132 1.13 1.03 -1.71
CA LEU A 132 0.10 -0.02 -1.72
C LEU A 132 -0.26 -0.49 -0.32
N ALA A 133 0.71 -0.74 0.56
CA ALA A 133 0.48 -1.20 1.92
C ALA A 133 -0.39 -0.21 2.69
N VAL A 134 -0.05 1.09 2.65
CA VAL A 134 -0.80 2.14 3.35
C VAL A 134 -2.21 2.31 2.79
N LEU A 135 -2.37 2.29 1.47
CA LEU A 135 -3.69 2.42 0.84
C LEU A 135 -4.58 1.21 1.14
N LEU A 136 -4.02 0.00 1.11
CA LEU A 136 -4.78 -1.21 1.45
C LEU A 136 -5.24 -1.19 2.90
N ASP A 137 -4.39 -0.75 3.83
CA ASP A 137 -4.78 -0.59 5.25
C ASP A 137 -5.90 0.44 5.41
N HIS A 138 -5.74 1.61 4.80
CA HIS A 138 -6.75 2.67 4.84
C HIS A 138 -8.12 2.20 4.32
N TYR A 139 -8.15 1.41 3.24
CA TYR A 139 -9.40 0.87 2.69
C TYR A 139 -10.05 -0.20 3.57
N VAL A 140 -9.26 -0.98 4.29
CA VAL A 140 -9.78 -1.95 5.26
C VAL A 140 -10.45 -1.21 6.41
N HIS A 141 -9.83 -0.17 6.94
CA HIS A 141 -10.39 0.62 8.04
C HIS A 141 -11.68 1.34 7.65
N LYS A 142 -11.73 2.00 6.49
CA LYS A 142 -12.98 2.66 6.01
C LYS A 142 -14.16 1.70 5.88
N LYS A 143 -13.93 0.44 5.49
CA LYS A 143 -14.99 -0.56 5.38
C LYS A 143 -15.53 -0.99 6.75
N ASN A 144 -14.65 -1.11 7.74
CA ASN A 144 -15.03 -1.48 9.11
C ASN A 144 -15.65 -0.29 9.89
N ALA A 145 -15.25 0.95 9.61
CA ALA A 145 -15.83 2.14 10.21
C ALA A 145 -17.31 2.29 9.86
N ARG A 146 -17.74 1.98 8.64
CA ARG A 146 -19.14 2.09 8.21
C ARG A 146 -20.13 1.26 9.04
N TRP A 147 -19.64 0.24 9.79
CA TRP A 147 -20.44 -0.59 10.69
C TRP A 147 -20.28 -0.21 12.16
N LYS A 148 -19.28 0.62 12.51
CA LYS A 148 -18.98 1.04 13.89
C LYS A 148 -19.26 2.52 14.16
N GLU A 149 -19.64 3.29 13.16
CA GLU A 149 -19.87 4.75 13.27
C GLU A 149 -21.03 5.17 14.17
N TYR A 150 -21.81 4.23 14.73
CA TYR A 150 -22.84 4.54 15.71
C TYR A 150 -22.37 4.52 17.17
N LYS A 151 -21.13 4.12 17.47
CA LYS A 151 -20.55 4.18 18.83
C LYS A 151 -19.04 4.39 18.76
N GLN A 152 -18.61 5.60 19.05
CA GLN A 152 -17.23 6.06 19.25
C GLN A 152 -16.55 6.70 18.04
N GLU A 153 -17.02 7.88 17.65
CA GLU A 153 -16.10 8.96 17.28
C GLU A 153 -15.21 9.24 18.48
N LYS A 154 -13.96 9.05 18.35
CA LYS A 154 -12.86 9.96 18.74
C LYS A 154 -11.47 9.36 18.83
N TYR A 155 -11.21 8.10 18.97
CA TYR A 155 -9.83 7.61 19.16
C TYR A 155 -9.64 6.24 18.49
N SER A 156 -9.19 6.22 17.25
CA SER A 156 -8.17 5.35 16.71
C SER A 156 -8.10 5.46 15.17
N LEU A 157 -7.43 6.48 14.70
CA LEU A 157 -6.56 6.31 13.54
C LEU A 157 -5.54 5.27 14.00
N GLY A 158 -5.80 3.99 13.69
CA GLY A 158 -4.80 2.93 13.85
C GLY A 158 -3.65 3.25 12.91
N LEU A 159 -2.76 4.10 13.38
CA LEU A 159 -1.54 4.48 12.68
C LEU A 159 -0.71 3.22 12.53
N ILE A 160 -0.49 2.80 11.29
CA ILE A 160 0.61 1.90 11.00
C ILE A 160 1.86 2.61 11.50
N HIS A 161 2.51 2.06 12.53
CA HIS A 161 3.66 2.71 13.14
C HIS A 161 4.92 2.51 12.29
N SER A 162 4.99 1.43 11.51
CA SER A 162 6.12 1.14 10.65
C SER A 162 5.78 0.15 9.52
N VAL A 163 6.63 0.13 8.53
CA VAL A 163 6.64 -0.84 7.42
C VAL A 163 8.02 -1.48 7.37
N LEU A 164 8.07 -2.79 7.29
CA LEU A 164 9.29 -3.56 7.12
C LEU A 164 9.39 -4.07 5.67
N LEU A 165 10.48 -3.73 5.01
CA LEU A 165 10.80 -4.22 3.67
C LEU A 165 11.70 -5.45 3.75
N ARG A 166 11.32 -6.50 3.03
CA ARG A 166 12.13 -7.69 2.80
C ARG A 166 12.36 -7.88 1.33
N PHE A 167 13.61 -7.91 0.93
CA PHE A 167 14.02 -8.21 -0.43
C PHE A 167 14.40 -9.69 -0.52
N LYS A 168 13.89 -10.40 -1.52
CA LYS A 168 14.39 -11.73 -1.78
C LYS A 168 15.81 -11.62 -2.30
N PRO A 169 16.76 -12.39 -1.74
CA PRO A 169 18.10 -12.45 -2.31
C PRO A 169 17.99 -12.91 -3.77
N ILE A 170 18.63 -12.18 -4.67
CA ILE A 170 18.79 -12.57 -6.06
C ILE A 170 19.63 -13.85 -6.03
N LYS A 171 19.04 -15.00 -6.39
CA LYS A 171 19.82 -16.19 -6.68
C LYS A 171 20.59 -15.89 -7.96
N CYS A 172 21.88 -15.62 -7.84
CA CYS A 172 22.80 -15.72 -8.97
C CYS A 172 22.84 -17.20 -9.36
N GLU A 173 22.08 -17.59 -10.37
CA GLU A 173 22.34 -18.85 -11.07
C GLU A 173 23.70 -18.69 -11.78
N LYS A 174 24.67 -19.54 -11.36
CA LYS A 174 25.96 -19.70 -12.03
C LYS A 174 25.77 -20.51 -13.30
#